data_6225627f4747381945f91e59010e9c82
#
_entry.id   6225627f4747381945f91e59010e9c82
#
_cell.length_a   1.000
_cell.length_b   1.000
_cell.length_c   1.000
_cell.angle_alpha   90.00
_cell.angle_beta   90.00
_cell.angle_gamma   90.00
#
_symmetry.space_group_name_H-M   'P 1'
#
loop_
_entity.id
_entity.type
_entity.pdbx_description
1 polymer ?
#
loop_
_entity_poly.entity_id
_entity_poly.type
_entity_poly.pdbx_seq_one_letter_code
_entity_poly.pdbx_strand_id
1 'polypeptide(L)'
;MSKFEVIGGRRLKGELVPQGAKNEALQVICACLLTREEVVISNIPEILDVIKLIDLLRGMGVKVERLQKGEFSFRANEINFDYLETEDFYSKAASLRGSIMILGPLLAMHGCGLVPKPGGDKIGRRRLDTHFLGFEKLGATFE
;
A
#
# COMPACT_ATOMS: atom_id res chain seq x y z
N MET A 1 19.80 -16.03 -17.30
CA MET A 1 18.98 -14.83 -17.58
C MET A 1 17.81 -15.26 -18.44
N SER A 2 16.60 -14.92 -18.05
CA SER A 2 15.42 -15.14 -18.91
C SER A 2 15.43 -14.12 -20.03
N LYS A 3 15.09 -14.54 -21.27
CA LYS A 3 14.97 -13.67 -22.43
C LYS A 3 13.55 -13.75 -22.95
N PHE A 4 13.03 -12.61 -23.39
CA PHE A 4 11.80 -12.54 -24.15
C PHE A 4 12.15 -12.38 -25.63
N GLU A 5 11.57 -13.22 -26.48
CA GLU A 5 11.63 -13.09 -27.95
C GLU A 5 10.25 -12.62 -28.42
N VAL A 6 10.21 -11.47 -29.09
CA VAL A 6 8.97 -10.88 -29.58
C VAL A 6 8.99 -10.93 -31.10
N ILE A 7 8.10 -11.76 -31.71
CA ILE A 7 7.94 -11.88 -33.13
C ILE A 7 6.70 -11.07 -33.53
N GLY A 8 6.91 -9.96 -34.22
CA GLY A 8 5.87 -9.08 -34.71
C GLY A 8 5.30 -9.47 -36.06
N GLY A 9 4.63 -8.54 -36.75
CA GLY A 9 4.14 -8.69 -38.12
C GLY A 9 2.76 -9.34 -38.24
N ARG A 10 2.10 -9.70 -37.16
CA ARG A 10 0.72 -10.23 -37.17
C ARG A 10 -0.28 -9.15 -36.74
N ARG A 11 -1.41 -9.08 -37.44
CA ARG A 11 -2.52 -8.21 -37.04
C ARG A 11 -3.19 -8.80 -35.82
N LEU A 12 -3.21 -8.02 -34.72
CA LEU A 12 -3.88 -8.41 -33.49
C LEU A 12 -5.39 -8.12 -33.60
N LYS A 13 -6.20 -9.08 -33.14
CA LYS A 13 -7.65 -8.95 -33.00
C LYS A 13 -8.08 -9.73 -31.75
N GLY A 14 -8.80 -9.08 -30.85
CA GLY A 14 -9.29 -9.70 -29.62
C GLY A 14 -9.79 -8.66 -28.63
N GLU A 15 -10.29 -9.13 -27.50
CA GLU A 15 -10.70 -8.33 -26.36
C GLU A 15 -9.70 -8.54 -25.23
N LEU A 16 -9.33 -7.47 -24.56
CA LEU A 16 -8.45 -7.49 -23.40
C LEU A 16 -9.14 -6.78 -22.24
N VAL A 17 -9.36 -7.52 -21.16
CA VAL A 17 -9.87 -6.95 -19.91
C VAL A 17 -8.69 -6.63 -19.01
N PRO A 18 -8.38 -5.35 -18.75
CA PRO A 18 -7.27 -4.98 -17.88
C PRO A 18 -7.59 -5.34 -16.41
N GLN A 19 -6.58 -5.80 -15.69
CA GLN A 19 -6.66 -5.92 -14.24
C GLN A 19 -6.50 -4.54 -13.57
N GLY A 20 -6.86 -4.44 -12.29
CA GLY A 20 -6.70 -3.21 -11.50
C GLY A 20 -5.27 -2.68 -11.48
N ALA A 21 -5.13 -1.37 -11.36
CA ALA A 21 -3.83 -0.71 -11.34
C ALA A 21 -3.13 -0.88 -9.98
N LYS A 22 -1.86 -1.31 -9.98
CA LYS A 22 -1.06 -1.48 -8.77
C LYS A 22 -1.03 -0.23 -7.89
N ASN A 23 -0.69 0.90 -8.48
CA ASN A 23 -0.48 2.14 -7.75
C ASN A 23 -1.78 2.70 -7.17
N GLU A 24 -2.89 2.50 -7.84
CA GLU A 24 -4.21 2.83 -7.33
C GLU A 24 -4.58 1.93 -6.14
N ALA A 25 -4.43 0.61 -6.28
CA ALA A 25 -4.70 -0.34 -5.21
C ALA A 25 -3.91 -0.02 -3.93
N LEU A 26 -2.61 0.30 -4.04
CA LEU A 26 -1.78 0.67 -2.89
C LEU A 26 -2.31 1.91 -2.15
N GLN A 27 -2.91 2.88 -2.85
CA GLN A 27 -3.45 4.08 -2.24
C GLN A 27 -4.84 3.83 -1.65
N VAL A 28 -5.74 3.20 -2.40
CA VAL A 28 -7.11 2.92 -1.95
C VAL A 28 -7.13 1.98 -0.75
N ILE A 29 -6.26 0.97 -0.73
CA ILE A 29 -6.11 0.07 0.43
C ILE A 29 -5.64 0.84 1.68
N CYS A 30 -4.69 1.78 1.55
CA CYS A 30 -4.29 2.62 2.68
C CYS A 30 -5.43 3.54 3.15
N ALA A 31 -6.29 4.00 2.25
CA ALA A 31 -7.44 4.84 2.59
C ALA A 31 -8.48 4.12 3.46
N CYS A 32 -8.50 2.77 3.48
CA CYS A 32 -9.34 2.01 4.40
C CYS A 32 -9.03 2.28 5.88
N LEU A 33 -7.84 2.78 6.19
CA LEU A 33 -7.44 3.20 7.54
C LEU A 33 -8.16 4.48 8.01
N LEU A 34 -8.84 5.21 7.14
CA LEU A 34 -9.59 6.43 7.45
C LEU A 34 -10.99 6.18 8.03
N THR A 35 -11.39 4.93 8.16
CA THR A 35 -12.70 4.57 8.71
C THR A 35 -12.63 3.29 9.54
N ARG A 36 -13.54 3.17 10.51
CA ARG A 36 -13.74 1.94 11.29
C ARG A 36 -14.77 1.01 10.66
N GLU A 37 -15.51 1.52 9.66
CA GLU A 37 -16.47 0.72 8.93
C GLU A 37 -15.78 -0.29 8.02
N GLU A 38 -16.51 -1.33 7.64
CA GLU A 38 -16.04 -2.30 6.67
C GLU A 38 -16.05 -1.68 5.27
N VAL A 39 -14.90 -1.79 4.59
CA VAL A 39 -14.72 -1.33 3.20
C VAL A 39 -14.46 -2.53 2.33
N VAL A 40 -15.27 -2.74 1.30
CA VAL A 40 -15.04 -3.78 0.29
C VAL A 40 -14.46 -3.13 -0.97
N ILE A 41 -13.33 -3.66 -1.43
CA ILE A 41 -12.66 -3.20 -2.65
C ILE A 41 -12.56 -4.37 -3.63
N SER A 42 -13.06 -4.16 -4.83
CA SER A 42 -12.97 -5.10 -5.94
C SER A 42 -11.89 -4.72 -6.96
N ASN A 43 -11.58 -5.63 -7.86
CA ASN A 43 -10.55 -5.46 -8.90
C ASN A 43 -9.14 -5.14 -8.35
N ILE A 44 -8.82 -5.63 -7.17
CA ILE A 44 -7.47 -5.53 -6.60
C ILE A 44 -6.54 -6.50 -7.36
N PRO A 45 -5.43 -6.02 -7.95
CA PRO A 45 -4.46 -6.89 -8.57
C PRO A 45 -3.68 -7.68 -7.50
N GLU A 46 -3.76 -9.01 -7.55
CA GLU A 46 -3.08 -9.87 -6.58
C GLU A 46 -1.59 -10.05 -6.96
N ILE A 47 -0.85 -8.95 -6.98
CA ILE A 47 0.58 -8.90 -7.25
C ILE A 47 1.37 -8.68 -5.95
N LEU A 48 2.65 -9.01 -5.98
CA LEU A 48 3.50 -9.07 -4.80
C LEU A 48 3.45 -7.82 -3.92
N ASP A 49 3.54 -6.61 -4.51
CA ASP A 49 3.53 -5.35 -3.74
C ASP A 49 2.20 -5.12 -3.02
N VAL A 50 1.09 -5.48 -3.66
CA VAL A 50 -0.26 -5.33 -3.09
C VAL A 50 -0.46 -6.34 -1.96
N ILE A 51 -0.05 -7.59 -2.15
CA ILE A 51 -0.12 -8.61 -1.09
C ILE A 51 0.76 -8.24 0.10
N LYS A 52 1.97 -7.73 -0.13
CA LYS A 52 2.84 -7.24 0.95
C LYS A 52 2.19 -6.10 1.74
N LEU A 53 1.49 -5.17 1.08
CA LEU A 53 0.76 -4.11 1.77
C LEU A 53 -0.38 -4.68 2.62
N ILE A 54 -1.16 -5.61 2.07
CA ILE A 54 -2.24 -6.28 2.79
C ILE A 54 -1.68 -6.98 4.05
N ASP A 55 -0.57 -7.69 3.93
CA ASP A 55 0.07 -8.38 5.06
C ASP A 55 0.62 -7.40 6.10
N LEU A 56 1.13 -6.25 5.65
CA LEU A 56 1.54 -5.16 6.55
C LEU A 56 0.34 -4.63 7.36
N LEU A 57 -0.78 -4.35 6.70
CA LEU A 57 -2.00 -3.88 7.37
C LEU A 57 -2.58 -4.92 8.33
N ARG A 58 -2.52 -6.22 8.00
CA ARG A 58 -2.90 -7.29 8.94
C ARG A 58 -2.06 -7.27 10.21
N GLY A 59 -0.74 -7.10 10.08
CA GLY A 59 0.15 -6.92 11.23
C GLY A 59 -0.23 -5.72 12.09
N MET A 60 -0.67 -4.64 11.48
CA MET A 60 -1.16 -3.44 12.16
C MET A 60 -2.54 -3.63 12.85
N GLY A 61 -3.16 -4.81 12.76
CA GLY A 61 -4.46 -5.10 13.38
C GLY A 61 -5.67 -4.93 12.47
N VAL A 62 -5.48 -4.55 11.20
CA VAL A 62 -6.58 -4.47 10.24
C VAL A 62 -7.09 -5.87 9.91
N LYS A 63 -8.38 -6.10 10.09
CA LYS A 63 -9.02 -7.33 9.64
C LYS A 63 -9.17 -7.28 8.13
N VAL A 64 -8.57 -8.25 7.44
CA VAL A 64 -8.63 -8.34 5.98
C VAL A 64 -9.07 -9.73 5.58
N GLU A 65 -10.19 -9.81 4.88
CA GLU A 65 -10.74 -11.04 4.32
C GLU A 65 -10.72 -11.00 2.79
N ARG A 66 -10.31 -12.09 2.18
CA ARG A 66 -10.42 -12.27 0.74
C ARG A 66 -11.77 -12.90 0.43
N LEU A 67 -12.66 -12.12 -0.16
CA LEU A 67 -14.02 -12.57 -0.49
C LEU A 67 -14.02 -13.44 -1.75
N GLN A 68 -13.31 -12.99 -2.78
CA GLN A 68 -13.07 -13.73 -4.02
C GLN A 68 -11.79 -13.23 -4.69
N LYS A 69 -11.50 -13.73 -5.89
CA LYS A 69 -10.33 -13.29 -6.64
C LYS A 69 -10.39 -11.79 -6.93
N GLY A 70 -9.39 -11.04 -6.44
CA GLY A 70 -9.30 -9.60 -6.62
C GLY A 70 -10.32 -8.80 -5.80
N GLU A 71 -11.00 -9.40 -4.83
CA GLU A 71 -11.93 -8.70 -3.95
C GLU A 71 -11.64 -8.99 -2.50
N PHE A 72 -11.47 -7.93 -1.72
CA PHE A 72 -11.13 -8.00 -0.30
C PHE A 72 -12.00 -7.06 0.51
N SER A 73 -12.34 -7.48 1.74
CA SER A 73 -12.89 -6.60 2.76
C SER A 73 -11.78 -6.17 3.73
N PHE A 74 -11.88 -4.94 4.19
CA PHE A 74 -10.96 -4.31 5.14
C PHE A 74 -11.76 -3.69 6.27
N ARG A 75 -11.31 -3.90 7.52
CA ARG A 75 -11.90 -3.24 8.69
C ARG A 75 -10.79 -2.84 9.67
N ALA A 76 -10.61 -1.53 9.85
CA ALA A 76 -9.57 -0.92 10.69
C ALA A 76 -10.19 -0.36 11.99
N ASN A 77 -10.75 -1.23 12.84
CA ASN A 77 -11.37 -0.81 14.10
C ASN A 77 -10.35 -0.26 15.10
N GLU A 78 -9.24 -0.99 15.25
CA GLU A 78 -8.17 -0.68 16.19
C GLU A 78 -6.84 -0.94 15.50
N ILE A 79 -5.92 0.00 15.65
CA ILE A 79 -4.55 -0.14 15.15
C ILE A 79 -3.64 -0.54 16.30
N ASN A 80 -2.87 -1.60 16.09
CA ASN A 80 -1.85 -2.04 17.02
C ASN A 80 -0.59 -1.18 16.84
N PHE A 81 -0.45 -0.12 17.64
CA PHE A 81 0.70 0.78 17.59
C PHE A 81 1.98 0.08 18.07
N ASP A 82 1.90 -0.87 19.00
CA ASP A 82 3.08 -1.61 19.47
C ASP A 82 3.72 -2.40 18.31
N TYR A 83 2.92 -2.87 17.36
CA TYR A 83 3.43 -3.54 16.16
C TYR A 83 4.28 -2.61 15.29
N LEU A 84 3.97 -1.30 15.24
CA LEU A 84 4.74 -0.34 14.43
C LEU A 84 6.19 -0.19 14.91
N GLU A 85 6.49 -0.55 16.16
CA GLU A 85 7.83 -0.49 16.74
C GLU A 85 8.62 -1.81 16.56
N THR A 86 8.01 -2.83 15.95
CA THR A 86 8.65 -4.14 15.76
C THR A 86 9.58 -4.20 14.54
N GLU A 87 10.61 -5.05 14.62
CA GLU A 87 11.48 -5.33 13.48
C GLU A 87 10.71 -5.89 12.26
N ASP A 88 9.64 -6.66 12.51
CA ASP A 88 8.80 -7.20 11.44
C ASP A 88 8.10 -6.08 10.65
N PHE A 89 7.52 -5.11 11.35
CA PHE A 89 6.93 -3.94 10.71
C PHE A 89 7.98 -3.15 9.91
N TYR A 90 9.13 -2.85 10.52
CA TYR A 90 10.21 -2.12 9.86
C TYR A 90 10.68 -2.83 8.59
N SER A 91 10.93 -4.13 8.66
CA SER A 91 11.36 -4.93 7.51
C SER A 91 10.32 -4.93 6.37
N LYS A 92 9.06 -5.18 6.69
CA LYS A 92 7.96 -5.21 5.71
C LYS A 92 7.74 -3.84 5.09
N ALA A 93 7.62 -2.79 5.90
CA ALA A 93 7.37 -1.44 5.43
C ALA A 93 8.55 -0.88 4.61
N ALA A 94 9.80 -1.14 5.02
CA ALA A 94 10.99 -0.77 4.27
C ALA A 94 11.13 -1.50 2.94
N SER A 95 10.53 -2.69 2.78
CA SER A 95 10.55 -3.45 1.52
C SER A 95 9.58 -2.91 0.47
N LEU A 96 8.66 -2.02 0.86
CA LEU A 96 7.55 -1.56 0.02
C LEU A 96 7.54 -0.03 -0.08
N ARG A 97 7.65 0.51 -1.30
CA ARG A 97 7.56 1.97 -1.52
C ARG A 97 6.20 2.55 -1.11
N GLY A 98 5.12 1.80 -1.33
CA GLY A 98 3.75 2.18 -1.01
C GLY A 98 3.47 2.32 0.49
N SER A 99 4.32 1.82 1.37
CA SER A 99 4.15 1.91 2.83
C SER A 99 4.04 3.35 3.33
N ILE A 100 4.65 4.32 2.65
CA ILE A 100 4.53 5.74 3.01
C ILE A 100 3.07 6.24 3.01
N MET A 101 2.19 5.62 2.21
CA MET A 101 0.80 6.02 2.10
C MET A 101 -0.02 5.73 3.37
N ILE A 102 0.51 4.91 4.28
CA ILE A 102 -0.10 4.62 5.59
C ILE A 102 -0.05 5.85 6.50
N LEU A 103 0.98 6.70 6.35
CA LEU A 103 1.24 7.80 7.28
C LEU A 103 0.11 8.82 7.32
N GLY A 104 -0.44 9.21 6.17
CA GLY A 104 -1.55 10.17 6.11
C GLY A 104 -2.78 9.71 6.89
N PRO A 105 -3.33 8.52 6.63
CA PRO A 105 -4.42 7.95 7.40
C PRO A 105 -4.14 7.82 8.90
N LEU A 106 -2.95 7.37 9.30
CA LEU A 106 -2.58 7.27 10.72
C LEU A 106 -2.60 8.65 11.40
N LEU A 107 -1.99 9.66 10.78
CA LEU A 107 -2.00 11.02 11.30
C LEU A 107 -3.43 11.58 11.39
N ALA A 108 -4.26 11.37 10.38
CA ALA A 108 -5.63 11.89 10.35
C ALA A 108 -6.53 11.25 11.41
N MET A 109 -6.39 9.94 11.65
CA MET A 109 -7.27 9.19 12.55
C MET A 109 -6.77 9.10 14.00
N HIS A 110 -5.44 9.15 14.18
CA HIS A 110 -4.83 8.87 15.49
C HIS A 110 -3.90 9.99 15.98
N GLY A 111 -3.62 11.00 15.15
CA GLY A 111 -2.72 12.11 15.50
C GLY A 111 -1.23 11.72 15.54
N CYS A 112 -0.89 10.47 15.30
CA CYS A 112 0.49 9.98 15.27
C CYS A 112 0.64 8.84 14.27
N GLY A 113 1.87 8.56 13.87
CA GLY A 113 2.19 7.44 12.99
C GLY A 113 3.69 7.24 12.85
N LEU A 114 4.08 6.01 12.59
CA LEU A 114 5.46 5.60 12.39
C LEU A 114 5.57 4.86 11.06
N VAL A 115 6.47 5.29 10.22
CA VAL A 115 6.79 4.57 8.98
C VAL A 115 8.30 4.69 8.73
N PRO A 116 9.02 3.57 8.56
CA PRO A 116 10.43 3.62 8.23
C PRO A 116 10.63 4.18 6.83
N LYS A 117 11.86 4.58 6.53
CA LYS A 117 12.21 5.04 5.18
C LYS A 117 11.82 3.98 4.14
N PRO A 118 10.85 4.26 3.25
CA PRO A 118 10.33 3.26 2.33
C PRO A 118 11.37 2.87 1.28
N GLY A 119 11.46 1.58 1.02
CA GLY A 119 12.34 0.98 0.03
C GLY A 119 11.68 0.82 -1.34
N GLY A 120 11.72 -0.40 -1.86
CA GLY A 120 11.23 -0.79 -3.19
C GLY A 120 12.31 -0.75 -4.26
N ASP A 121 11.92 -0.76 -5.52
CA ASP A 121 12.83 -0.85 -6.67
C ASP A 121 13.87 0.27 -6.72
N LYS A 122 15.12 -0.09 -6.99
CA LYS A 122 16.25 0.85 -7.13
C LYS A 122 16.24 1.53 -8.51
N ILE A 123 15.24 2.34 -8.79
CA ILE A 123 15.09 3.06 -10.07
C ILE A 123 15.50 4.55 -9.98
N GLY A 124 16.33 4.89 -8.99
CA GLY A 124 16.80 6.24 -8.75
C GLY A 124 16.22 6.90 -7.48
N ARG A 125 16.64 8.16 -7.22
CA ARG A 125 16.21 8.92 -6.05
C ARG A 125 14.75 9.36 -6.20
N ARG A 126 13.90 8.85 -5.33
CA ARG A 126 12.49 9.27 -5.22
C ARG A 126 12.28 10.03 -3.92
N ARG A 127 12.12 11.33 -4.03
CA ARG A 127 11.97 12.23 -2.89
C ARG A 127 10.58 12.06 -2.25
N LEU A 128 10.54 12.25 -0.93
CA LEU A 128 9.31 12.29 -0.11
C LEU A 128 9.14 13.64 0.57
N ASP A 129 10.05 14.56 0.33
CA ASP A 129 10.12 15.87 0.98
C ASP A 129 8.80 16.64 0.85
N THR A 130 8.11 16.51 -0.29
CA THR A 130 6.82 17.18 -0.51
C THR A 130 5.71 16.66 0.37
N HIS A 131 5.72 15.35 0.70
CA HIS A 131 4.77 14.78 1.66
C HIS A 131 5.03 15.33 3.06
N PHE A 132 6.30 15.30 3.50
CA PHE A 132 6.67 15.80 4.83
C PHE A 132 6.38 17.29 4.96
N LEU A 133 6.77 18.12 3.98
CA LEU A 133 6.45 19.55 3.97
C LEU A 133 4.94 19.81 4.03
N GLY A 134 4.13 18.99 3.35
CA GLY A 134 2.67 19.07 3.41
C GLY A 134 2.15 18.79 4.82
N PHE A 135 2.62 17.73 5.46
CA PHE A 135 2.23 17.36 6.82
C PHE A 135 2.68 18.44 7.83
N GLU A 136 3.91 18.96 7.72
CA GLU A 136 4.39 20.04 8.59
C GLU A 136 3.51 21.30 8.48
N LYS A 137 3.11 21.67 7.26
CA LYS A 137 2.19 22.81 7.05
C LYS A 137 0.78 22.57 7.61
N LEU A 138 0.40 21.31 7.79
CA LEU A 138 -0.84 20.90 8.44
C LEU A 138 -0.68 20.73 9.97
N GLY A 139 0.51 20.99 10.51
CA GLY A 139 0.78 20.99 11.95
C GLY A 139 1.41 19.72 12.49
N ALA A 140 1.83 18.78 11.63
CA ALA A 140 2.56 17.60 12.07
C ALA A 140 4.02 17.96 12.42
N THR A 141 4.59 17.26 13.39
CA THR A 141 6.01 17.31 13.75
C THR A 141 6.67 15.97 13.44
N PHE A 142 7.94 15.97 13.07
CA PHE A 142 8.72 14.78 12.75
C PHE A 142 9.93 14.68 13.68
N GLU A 143 10.18 13.47 14.14
CA GLU A 143 11.36 13.10 14.92
C GLU A 143 12.26 12.14 14.12
#